data_53f282ac1099d6dba8f54379a8fe717f
#
_entry.id   53f282ac1099d6dba8f54379a8fe717f
#
_cell.length_a   1.000
_cell.length_b   1.000
_cell.length_c   1.000
_cell.angle_alpha   90.00
_cell.angle_beta   90.00
_cell.angle_gamma   90.00
#
_symmetry.space_group_name_H-M   'P 1'
#
loop_
_entity.id
_entity.type
_entity.pdbx_description
1 polymer ?
#
loop_
_entity_poly.entity_id
_entity_poly.type
_entity_poly.pdbx_seq_one_letter_code
_entity_poly.pdbx_strand_id
1 'polypeptide(L)'
;MNNLIKSKLELLPTSPGCYIHKDKNGTIIYVGKAKNLRNRVRSYFRGSHDTKTEALVSEIVDFEFIVTESNIEALLLEINLIKENKPKYNIMLKDDKSYPFIKITNDRYPRLIITRQVKKDGGLYFGPYPDVGAANEIKRLLDRIFPFRKCTNPPSKVCFYYHLGQCMAHTVCHKDEAYFKGMAQEVSDFLKGQDDKIIDELKLKMNTAAQNMEFERAAEYRDLIQAIGTLRTKQRVMAKDLQNRDVFGYYVDKGWMCVQVFFVRQGKLIERDVNLFPYYNDPDEDFLTYVGQFYQEKSHLIPNEVLIPQDIDEEAVKALVDTKVLKPQRGEKKQLVNLAIKNARVSLEQKFNLLEKSMEKTQGAIENLGKLLQIPTPVRIESFDNSNIMGTSPVSAMVVFVNGKPSKKDYRK
;
A
#
# COMPACT_ATOMS: atom_id res chain seq x y z
N MET A 1 -5.58 -26.26 29.79
CA MET A 1 -4.51 -26.74 28.88
C MET A 1 -4.69 -28.23 28.65
N ASN A 2 -4.81 -28.66 27.38
CA ASN A 2 -5.04 -30.04 26.95
C ASN A 2 -3.78 -30.90 27.22
N ASN A 3 -3.96 -32.19 27.53
CA ASN A 3 -2.84 -33.13 27.78
C ASN A 3 -1.92 -33.29 26.56
N LEU A 4 -2.48 -33.20 25.35
CA LEU A 4 -1.73 -33.22 24.09
C LEU A 4 -0.74 -32.02 23.99
N ILE A 5 -1.19 -30.83 24.35
CA ILE A 5 -0.33 -29.62 24.36
C ILE A 5 0.78 -29.77 25.38
N LYS A 6 0.48 -30.31 26.57
CA LYS A 6 1.50 -30.53 27.64
C LYS A 6 2.63 -31.41 27.16
N SER A 7 2.32 -32.60 26.59
CA SER A 7 3.33 -33.52 26.08
C SER A 7 4.16 -32.94 24.94
N LYS A 8 3.52 -32.20 24.00
CA LYS A 8 4.22 -31.54 22.90
C LYS A 8 5.15 -30.40 23.37
N LEU A 9 4.78 -29.65 24.43
CA LEU A 9 5.61 -28.59 25.00
C LEU A 9 6.92 -29.12 25.62
N GLU A 10 6.94 -30.38 26.10
CA GLU A 10 8.15 -31.00 26.65
C GLU A 10 9.16 -31.34 25.54
N LEU A 11 8.68 -31.69 24.37
CA LEU A 11 9.48 -32.08 23.19
C LEU A 11 10.03 -30.92 22.38
N LEU A 12 9.67 -29.67 22.69
CA LEU A 12 10.11 -28.50 21.95
C LEU A 12 11.63 -28.29 22.02
N PRO A 13 12.32 -28.13 20.87
CA PRO A 13 13.74 -27.82 20.81
C PRO A 13 14.02 -26.35 21.21
N THR A 14 15.26 -26.05 21.52
CA THR A 14 15.73 -24.66 21.78
C THR A 14 16.21 -23.95 20.53
N SER A 15 16.13 -24.62 19.38
CA SER A 15 16.53 -24.12 18.05
C SER A 15 15.57 -23.06 17.52
N PRO A 16 16.03 -22.22 16.54
CA PRO A 16 15.15 -21.33 15.80
C PRO A 16 14.18 -22.14 14.92
N GLY A 17 13.04 -21.53 14.59
CA GLY A 17 12.05 -22.15 13.72
C GLY A 17 10.71 -21.45 13.72
N CYS A 18 9.74 -22.04 13.02
CA CYS A 18 8.35 -21.61 12.99
C CYS A 18 7.46 -22.53 13.80
N TYR A 19 6.45 -21.97 14.44
CA TYR A 19 5.37 -22.69 15.10
C TYR A 19 4.03 -22.33 14.50
N ILE A 20 3.11 -23.28 14.49
CA ILE A 20 1.83 -23.22 13.79
C ILE A 20 0.75 -23.66 14.79
N HIS A 21 -0.15 -22.73 15.15
CA HIS A 21 -1.26 -23.03 16.05
C HIS A 21 -2.51 -23.43 15.26
N LYS A 22 -3.21 -24.44 15.73
CA LYS A 22 -4.40 -25.01 15.10
C LYS A 22 -5.59 -24.98 16.05
N ASP A 23 -6.77 -24.76 15.49
CA ASP A 23 -8.04 -24.84 16.17
C ASP A 23 -8.56 -26.29 16.28
N LYS A 24 -9.76 -26.45 16.85
CA LYS A 24 -10.44 -27.75 17.00
C LYS A 24 -10.75 -28.47 15.68
N ASN A 25 -10.76 -27.77 14.57
CA ASN A 25 -11.03 -28.31 13.23
C ASN A 25 -9.72 -28.64 12.50
N GLY A 26 -8.56 -28.42 13.11
CA GLY A 26 -7.26 -28.56 12.47
C GLY A 26 -6.86 -27.39 11.57
N THR A 27 -7.68 -26.31 11.55
CA THR A 27 -7.40 -25.12 10.77
C THR A 27 -6.24 -24.35 11.39
N ILE A 28 -5.31 -23.89 10.55
CA ILE A 28 -4.21 -23.03 10.98
C ILE A 28 -4.75 -21.65 11.31
N ILE A 29 -4.67 -21.26 12.58
CA ILE A 29 -5.20 -19.98 13.07
C ILE A 29 -4.09 -18.95 13.33
N TYR A 30 -2.85 -19.40 13.50
CA TYR A 30 -1.70 -18.53 13.71
C TYR A 30 -0.40 -19.23 13.32
N VAL A 31 0.52 -18.47 12.70
CA VAL A 31 1.90 -18.89 12.41
C VAL A 31 2.84 -17.85 13.02
N GLY A 32 3.93 -18.29 13.65
CA GLY A 32 4.92 -17.39 14.20
C GLY A 32 6.33 -17.98 14.16
N LYS A 33 7.33 -17.11 14.07
CA LYS A 33 8.75 -17.49 14.18
C LYS A 33 9.24 -17.41 15.62
N ALA A 34 10.31 -18.10 15.90
CA ALA A 34 11.01 -18.03 17.18
C ALA A 34 12.51 -18.21 17.01
N LYS A 35 13.31 -17.41 17.74
CA LYS A 35 14.74 -17.66 17.94
C LYS A 35 14.98 -18.91 18.81
N ASN A 36 14.02 -19.19 19.69
CA ASN A 36 13.98 -20.35 20.57
C ASN A 36 12.54 -20.84 20.66
N LEU A 37 12.21 -21.91 19.95
CA LEU A 37 10.87 -22.48 19.87
C LEU A 37 10.30 -22.86 21.25
N ARG A 38 11.13 -23.48 22.12
CA ARG A 38 10.71 -23.89 23.47
C ARG A 38 10.23 -22.71 24.30
N ASN A 39 11.00 -21.65 24.36
CA ASN A 39 10.67 -20.47 25.16
C ASN A 39 9.45 -19.77 24.61
N ARG A 40 9.40 -19.56 23.29
CA ARG A 40 8.34 -18.80 22.62
C ARG A 40 6.99 -19.51 22.66
N VAL A 41 6.93 -20.78 22.30
CA VAL A 41 5.66 -21.52 22.33
C VAL A 41 5.14 -21.70 23.78
N ARG A 42 6.03 -21.93 24.73
CA ARG A 42 5.62 -22.02 26.15
C ARG A 42 5.07 -20.70 26.68
N SER A 43 5.52 -19.55 26.19
CA SER A 43 5.03 -18.25 26.67
C SER A 43 3.54 -18.07 26.44
N TYR A 44 2.96 -18.61 25.37
CA TYR A 44 1.51 -18.54 25.14
C TYR A 44 0.66 -19.26 26.21
N PHE A 45 1.22 -20.24 26.88
CA PHE A 45 0.51 -21.06 27.88
C PHE A 45 0.88 -20.69 29.30
N ARG A 46 1.63 -19.60 29.53
CA ARG A 46 2.08 -19.15 30.86
C ARG A 46 1.77 -17.65 31.04
N GLY A 47 1.35 -17.31 32.28
CA GLY A 47 1.07 -15.92 32.66
C GLY A 47 -0.28 -15.38 32.15
N SER A 48 -0.49 -14.09 32.34
CA SER A 48 -1.61 -13.32 31.79
C SER A 48 -1.20 -12.68 30.48
N HIS A 49 -2.12 -12.63 29.53
CA HIS A 49 -1.92 -12.06 28.22
C HIS A 49 -2.86 -10.87 28.02
N ASP A 50 -2.61 -10.07 26.99
CA ASP A 50 -3.58 -9.10 26.53
C ASP A 50 -4.82 -9.79 25.94
N THR A 51 -5.93 -9.08 25.86
CA THR A 51 -7.24 -9.60 25.42
C THR A 51 -7.19 -10.32 24.06
N LYS A 52 -6.28 -9.90 23.18
CA LYS A 52 -6.14 -10.50 21.83
C LYS A 52 -5.39 -11.82 21.88
N THR A 53 -4.28 -11.85 22.58
CA THR A 53 -3.50 -13.08 22.78
C THR A 53 -4.32 -14.10 23.57
N GLU A 54 -5.13 -13.67 24.55
CA GLU A 54 -6.07 -14.55 25.24
C GLU A 54 -7.11 -15.15 24.29
N ALA A 55 -7.65 -14.35 23.35
CA ALA A 55 -8.55 -14.87 22.33
C ALA A 55 -7.89 -15.91 21.42
N LEU A 56 -6.65 -15.69 20.98
CA LEU A 56 -5.87 -16.67 20.24
C LEU A 56 -5.66 -17.94 21.08
N VAL A 57 -5.15 -17.80 22.30
CA VAL A 57 -4.83 -18.94 23.18
C VAL A 57 -6.07 -19.78 23.50
N SER A 58 -7.24 -19.17 23.63
CA SER A 58 -8.51 -19.87 23.87
C SER A 58 -8.95 -20.78 22.72
N GLU A 59 -8.55 -20.46 21.48
CA GLU A 59 -8.85 -21.25 20.29
C GLU A 59 -7.78 -22.32 19.98
N ILE A 60 -6.59 -22.27 20.59
CA ILE A 60 -5.52 -23.24 20.34
C ILE A 60 -5.87 -24.60 20.94
N VAL A 61 -5.99 -25.61 20.10
CA VAL A 61 -6.21 -27.01 20.49
C VAL A 61 -4.98 -27.88 20.22
N ASP A 62 -4.21 -27.53 19.21
CA ASP A 62 -2.97 -28.22 18.85
C ASP A 62 -1.94 -27.22 18.26
N PHE A 63 -0.67 -27.65 18.22
CA PHE A 63 0.36 -26.91 17.51
C PHE A 63 1.36 -27.85 16.84
N GLU A 64 1.99 -27.36 15.79
CA GLU A 64 3.12 -27.95 15.07
C GLU A 64 4.30 -26.99 15.10
N PHE A 65 5.49 -27.50 14.79
CA PHE A 65 6.67 -26.66 14.63
C PHE A 65 7.61 -27.21 13.56
N ILE A 66 8.38 -26.31 12.94
CA ILE A 66 9.41 -26.61 11.94
C ILE A 66 10.69 -25.95 12.43
N VAL A 67 11.75 -26.75 12.60
CA VAL A 67 13.08 -26.26 12.98
C VAL A 67 13.79 -25.70 11.75
N THR A 68 14.48 -24.58 11.91
CA THR A 68 15.32 -23.96 10.88
C THR A 68 16.75 -23.81 11.36
N GLU A 69 17.69 -23.59 10.45
CA GLU A 69 19.10 -23.40 10.80
C GLU A 69 19.38 -21.99 11.32
N SER A 70 18.57 -21.00 10.89
CA SER A 70 18.72 -19.61 11.28
C SER A 70 17.39 -18.90 11.54
N ASN A 71 17.45 -17.77 12.28
CA ASN A 71 16.29 -16.92 12.50
C ASN A 71 15.79 -16.26 11.21
N ILE A 72 16.67 -16.04 10.23
CA ILE A 72 16.31 -15.50 8.90
C ILE A 72 15.50 -16.53 8.12
N GLU A 73 15.91 -17.80 8.13
CA GLU A 73 15.11 -18.88 7.53
C GLU A 73 13.75 -19.02 8.19
N ALA A 74 13.69 -18.90 9.52
CA ALA A 74 12.41 -18.91 10.24
C ALA A 74 11.50 -17.78 9.78
N LEU A 75 12.04 -16.55 9.58
CA LEU A 75 11.28 -15.40 9.10
C LEU A 75 10.75 -15.64 7.68
N LEU A 76 11.57 -16.13 6.75
CA LEU A 76 11.14 -16.42 5.39
C LEU A 76 10.08 -17.52 5.34
N LEU A 77 10.23 -18.56 6.18
CA LEU A 77 9.28 -19.65 6.30
C LEU A 77 7.94 -19.16 6.86
N GLU A 78 7.97 -18.34 7.92
CA GLU A 78 6.78 -17.72 8.52
C GLU A 78 5.98 -16.95 7.47
N ILE A 79 6.62 -16.05 6.73
CA ILE A 79 5.98 -15.22 5.70
C ILE A 79 5.32 -16.10 4.63
N ASN A 80 6.00 -17.17 4.17
CA ASN A 80 5.45 -18.09 3.19
C ASN A 80 4.23 -18.86 3.73
N LEU A 81 4.32 -19.38 4.97
CA LEU A 81 3.20 -20.08 5.61
C LEU A 81 2.00 -19.17 5.85
N ILE A 82 2.20 -17.92 6.24
CA ILE A 82 1.13 -16.92 6.38
C ILE A 82 0.46 -16.67 5.02
N LYS A 83 1.23 -16.51 3.96
CA LYS A 83 0.71 -16.28 2.61
C LYS A 83 -0.13 -17.43 2.09
N GLU A 84 0.33 -18.67 2.31
CA GLU A 84 -0.37 -19.89 1.85
C GLU A 84 -1.65 -20.15 2.64
N ASN A 85 -1.57 -20.05 3.96
CA ASN A 85 -2.65 -20.49 4.86
C ASN A 85 -3.61 -19.39 5.29
N LYS A 86 -3.21 -18.12 5.16
CA LYS A 86 -4.00 -16.93 5.54
C LYS A 86 -4.61 -17.03 6.93
N PRO A 87 -3.81 -17.25 7.99
CA PRO A 87 -4.33 -17.54 9.33
C PRO A 87 -5.09 -16.34 9.92
N LYS A 88 -6.16 -16.63 10.67
CA LYS A 88 -7.06 -15.63 11.25
C LYS A 88 -6.36 -14.57 12.13
N TYR A 89 -5.34 -14.98 12.88
CA TYR A 89 -4.64 -14.13 13.85
C TYR A 89 -3.30 -13.56 13.35
N ASN A 90 -2.91 -13.83 12.09
CA ASN A 90 -1.75 -13.18 11.50
C ASN A 90 -2.13 -11.87 10.81
N ILE A 91 -1.12 -11.01 10.66
CA ILE A 91 -1.23 -9.81 9.83
C ILE A 91 -1.43 -10.26 8.39
N MET A 92 -2.48 -9.74 7.76
CA MET A 92 -2.74 -9.92 6.35
C MET A 92 -2.75 -8.56 5.69
N LEU A 93 -1.79 -8.31 4.81
CA LEU A 93 -1.89 -7.17 3.92
C LEU A 93 -3.08 -7.42 2.98
N LYS A 94 -4.06 -6.53 3.02
CA LYS A 94 -5.16 -6.57 2.07
C LYS A 94 -4.69 -5.88 0.81
N ASP A 95 -4.76 -6.58 -0.31
CA ASP A 95 -4.36 -6.13 -1.65
C ASP A 95 -5.30 -5.04 -2.22
N ASP A 96 -5.72 -4.09 -1.38
CA ASP A 96 -6.76 -3.12 -1.70
C ASP A 96 -6.23 -1.85 -2.41
N LYS A 97 -4.91 -1.65 -2.46
CA LYS A 97 -4.31 -0.42 -3.02
C LYS A 97 -3.16 -0.72 -3.97
N SER A 98 -3.47 -1.21 -5.15
CA SER A 98 -2.48 -1.26 -6.22
C SER A 98 -2.39 0.11 -6.91
N TYR A 99 -1.26 0.79 -6.73
CA TYR A 99 -0.98 2.08 -7.36
C TYR A 99 -0.73 1.95 -8.86
N PRO A 100 -1.09 2.95 -9.67
CA PRO A 100 -0.78 2.94 -11.10
C PRO A 100 0.69 3.26 -11.38
N PHE A 101 1.23 2.59 -12.37
CA PHE A 101 2.55 2.81 -12.96
C PHE A 101 2.42 3.16 -14.44
N ILE A 102 3.31 4.01 -14.93
CA ILE A 102 3.52 4.18 -16.37
C ILE A 102 4.55 3.14 -16.80
N LYS A 103 4.22 2.33 -17.80
CA LYS A 103 5.08 1.29 -18.35
C LYS A 103 5.41 1.58 -19.79
N ILE A 104 6.71 1.48 -20.14
CA ILE A 104 7.19 1.36 -21.50
C ILE A 104 7.34 -0.13 -21.78
N THR A 105 6.62 -0.66 -22.79
CA THR A 105 6.67 -2.10 -23.11
C THR A 105 7.99 -2.44 -23.81
N ASN A 106 8.47 -3.68 -23.61
CA ASN A 106 9.69 -4.18 -24.24
C ASN A 106 9.39 -4.89 -25.58
N ASP A 107 8.61 -4.20 -26.43
CA ASP A 107 8.28 -4.67 -27.77
C ASP A 107 9.20 -4.01 -28.81
N ARG A 108 9.34 -4.60 -30.01
CA ARG A 108 10.03 -3.95 -31.15
C ARG A 108 9.48 -2.53 -31.42
N TYR A 109 8.20 -2.35 -31.23
CA TYR A 109 7.50 -1.06 -31.31
C TYR A 109 6.89 -0.73 -29.95
N PRO A 110 7.63 -0.10 -29.03
CA PRO A 110 7.20 0.12 -27.66
C PRO A 110 5.88 0.90 -27.57
N ARG A 111 5.18 0.66 -26.47
CA ARG A 111 3.95 1.39 -26.10
C ARG A 111 4.09 1.99 -24.73
N LEU A 112 3.45 3.13 -24.55
CA LEU A 112 3.30 3.75 -23.24
C LEU A 112 1.92 3.37 -22.67
N ILE A 113 1.88 2.59 -21.61
CA ILE A 113 0.63 2.12 -20.99
C ILE A 113 0.61 2.39 -19.49
N ILE A 114 -0.59 2.48 -18.93
CA ILE A 114 -0.77 2.53 -17.47
C ILE A 114 -1.15 1.12 -17.00
N THR A 115 -0.49 0.66 -15.95
CA THR A 115 -0.72 -0.64 -15.34
C THR A 115 -0.64 -0.53 -13.83
N ARG A 116 -1.35 -1.40 -13.13
CA ARG A 116 -1.23 -1.55 -11.67
C ARG A 116 -0.37 -2.77 -11.27
N GLN A 117 0.03 -3.57 -12.25
CA GLN A 117 0.84 -4.76 -12.01
C GLN A 117 2.23 -4.59 -12.58
N VAL A 118 3.25 -4.77 -11.78
CA VAL A 118 4.65 -4.86 -12.19
C VAL A 118 4.96 -6.32 -12.53
N LYS A 119 5.47 -6.56 -13.75
CA LYS A 119 5.84 -7.91 -14.23
C LYS A 119 7.31 -7.94 -14.63
N LYS A 120 7.95 -9.08 -14.47
CA LYS A 120 9.31 -9.33 -14.99
C LYS A 120 9.25 -9.66 -16.49
N ASP A 121 8.88 -8.68 -17.31
CA ASP A 121 8.71 -8.85 -18.76
C ASP A 121 9.67 -7.96 -19.58
N GLY A 122 10.71 -7.44 -18.93
CA GLY A 122 11.70 -6.55 -19.54
C GLY A 122 11.19 -5.13 -19.85
N GLY A 123 9.93 -4.80 -19.54
CA GLY A 123 9.42 -3.44 -19.66
C GLY A 123 9.95 -2.52 -18.57
N LEU A 124 10.01 -1.22 -18.87
CA LEU A 124 10.41 -0.19 -17.90
C LEU A 124 9.18 0.35 -17.19
N TYR A 125 9.22 0.40 -15.87
CA TYR A 125 8.11 0.84 -15.01
C TYR A 125 8.51 2.09 -14.24
N PHE A 126 7.60 3.07 -14.19
CA PHE A 126 7.79 4.35 -13.52
C PHE A 126 6.61 4.65 -12.60
N GLY A 127 6.87 5.06 -11.39
CA GLY A 127 5.87 5.30 -10.32
C GLY A 127 6.33 4.74 -9.00
N PRO A 128 5.44 4.46 -8.04
CA PRO A 128 3.97 4.56 -8.16
C PRO A 128 3.46 6.01 -8.29
N TYR A 129 2.31 6.18 -8.95
CA TYR A 129 1.60 7.47 -8.99
C TYR A 129 0.45 7.48 -7.98
N PRO A 130 0.06 8.66 -7.44
CA PRO A 130 -0.98 8.76 -6.41
C PRO A 130 -2.34 8.20 -6.86
N ASP A 131 -2.68 8.44 -8.10
CA ASP A 131 -3.92 7.97 -8.72
C ASP A 131 -3.79 7.81 -10.24
N VAL A 132 -4.81 7.21 -10.85
CA VAL A 132 -4.85 6.99 -12.30
C VAL A 132 -4.95 8.32 -13.07
N GLY A 133 -5.54 9.35 -12.47
CA GLY A 133 -5.64 10.68 -13.08
C GLY A 133 -4.27 11.31 -13.28
N ALA A 134 -3.43 11.32 -12.23
CA ALA A 134 -2.06 11.81 -12.29
C ALA A 134 -1.20 11.04 -13.32
N ALA A 135 -1.30 9.71 -13.34
CA ALA A 135 -0.59 8.90 -14.33
C ALA A 135 -1.07 9.19 -15.77
N ASN A 136 -2.38 9.38 -15.98
CA ASN A 136 -2.95 9.74 -17.29
C ASN A 136 -2.53 11.14 -17.75
N GLU A 137 -2.44 12.11 -16.84
CA GLU A 137 -1.99 13.48 -17.18
C GLU A 137 -0.58 13.44 -17.76
N ILE A 138 0.33 12.76 -17.10
CA ILE A 138 1.72 12.57 -17.56
C ILE A 138 1.77 11.77 -18.86
N LYS A 139 1.02 10.67 -18.94
CA LYS A 139 0.95 9.86 -20.16
C LYS A 139 0.46 10.66 -21.35
N ARG A 140 -0.59 11.48 -21.19
CA ARG A 140 -1.12 12.35 -22.28
C ARG A 140 -0.07 13.35 -22.77
N LEU A 141 0.71 13.94 -21.84
CA LEU A 141 1.81 14.83 -22.21
C LEU A 141 2.87 14.08 -23.01
N LEU A 142 3.30 12.92 -22.55
CA LEU A 142 4.29 12.09 -23.26
C LEU A 142 3.77 11.60 -24.62
N ASP A 143 2.50 11.26 -24.72
CA ASP A 143 1.85 10.85 -25.97
C ASP A 143 1.81 11.96 -27.03
N ARG A 144 1.87 13.23 -26.63
CA ARG A 144 1.95 14.39 -27.54
C ARG A 144 3.40 14.69 -27.97
N ILE A 145 4.37 14.40 -27.11
CA ILE A 145 5.79 14.63 -27.39
C ILE A 145 6.39 13.45 -28.18
N PHE A 146 6.03 12.23 -27.81
CA PHE A 146 6.61 10.99 -28.34
C PHE A 146 5.53 10.14 -29.04
N PRO A 147 5.63 9.96 -30.35
CA PRO A 147 4.62 9.27 -31.16
C PRO A 147 4.69 7.74 -31.03
N PHE A 148 4.63 7.20 -29.83
CA PHE A 148 4.57 5.77 -29.59
C PHE A 148 3.33 5.11 -30.19
N ARG A 149 3.44 3.82 -30.51
CA ARG A 149 2.30 2.99 -30.91
C ARG A 149 1.21 2.99 -29.82
N LYS A 150 -0.05 3.22 -30.22
CA LYS A 150 -1.21 3.19 -29.30
C LYS A 150 -1.93 1.84 -29.30
N CYS A 151 -1.95 1.13 -30.43
CA CYS A 151 -2.67 -0.14 -30.59
C CYS A 151 -1.91 -1.33 -30.02
N THR A 152 -2.64 -2.33 -29.52
CA THR A 152 -2.10 -3.61 -29.09
C THR A 152 -1.75 -4.47 -30.30
N ASN A 153 -2.71 -4.65 -31.21
CA ASN A 153 -2.53 -5.36 -32.47
C ASN A 153 -2.47 -4.33 -33.59
N PRO A 154 -1.37 -4.35 -34.37
CA PRO A 154 -1.19 -3.45 -35.48
C PRO A 154 -2.28 -3.62 -36.56
N PRO A 155 -3.02 -2.58 -36.93
CA PRO A 155 -3.93 -2.65 -38.05
C PRO A 155 -3.17 -2.71 -39.38
N SER A 156 -3.78 -3.25 -40.43
CA SER A 156 -3.20 -3.30 -41.78
C SER A 156 -3.10 -1.93 -42.45
N LYS A 157 -3.88 -0.95 -41.98
CA LYS A 157 -3.90 0.43 -42.51
C LYS A 157 -3.51 1.42 -41.40
N VAL A 158 -3.02 2.58 -41.77
CA VAL A 158 -2.72 3.68 -40.85
C VAL A 158 -3.98 4.13 -40.10
N CYS A 159 -3.85 4.39 -38.82
CA CYS A 159 -4.97 4.79 -37.96
C CYS A 159 -5.02 6.31 -37.77
N PHE A 160 -6.10 6.78 -37.16
CA PHE A 160 -6.33 8.21 -36.87
C PHE A 160 -5.16 8.87 -36.12
N TYR A 161 -4.53 8.18 -35.14
CA TYR A 161 -3.39 8.73 -34.40
C TYR A 161 -2.15 8.99 -35.25
N TYR A 162 -1.98 8.28 -36.37
CA TYR A 162 -0.91 8.56 -37.33
C TYR A 162 -1.14 9.93 -37.98
N HIS A 163 -2.37 10.20 -38.43
CA HIS A 163 -2.72 11.48 -39.06
C HIS A 163 -2.63 12.67 -38.09
N LEU A 164 -2.78 12.42 -36.78
CA LEU A 164 -2.55 13.41 -35.72
C LEU A 164 -1.08 13.58 -35.32
N GLY A 165 -0.14 12.86 -35.96
CA GLY A 165 1.27 12.86 -35.55
C GLY A 165 1.58 12.22 -34.21
N GLN A 166 0.61 11.55 -33.59
CA GLN A 166 0.72 10.93 -32.26
C GLN A 166 1.12 9.45 -32.30
N CYS A 167 1.34 8.89 -33.47
CA CYS A 167 1.77 7.50 -33.68
C CYS A 167 2.57 7.40 -34.97
N MET A 168 3.70 6.72 -34.95
CA MET A 168 4.52 6.53 -36.14
C MET A 168 4.01 5.45 -37.09
N ALA A 169 2.85 4.86 -36.85
CA ALA A 169 2.23 3.78 -37.63
C ALA A 169 3.26 2.76 -38.17
N HIS A 170 3.59 1.77 -37.37
CA HIS A 170 4.59 0.73 -37.68
C HIS A 170 4.37 0.05 -39.08
N THR A 171 3.17 0.14 -39.65
CA THR A 171 2.85 -0.36 -41.01
C THR A 171 3.51 0.43 -42.13
N VAL A 172 3.84 1.69 -41.89
CA VAL A 172 4.49 2.60 -42.87
C VAL A 172 5.81 3.18 -42.35
N CYS A 173 6.17 2.87 -41.11
CA CYS A 173 7.40 3.38 -40.48
C CYS A 173 8.59 2.52 -40.91
N HIS A 174 9.58 3.12 -41.56
CA HIS A 174 10.84 2.50 -41.96
C HIS A 174 11.97 2.71 -40.95
N LYS A 175 11.66 3.17 -39.73
CA LYS A 175 12.65 3.33 -38.66
C LYS A 175 13.06 1.99 -38.08
N ASP A 176 14.32 1.88 -37.72
CA ASP A 176 14.91 0.70 -37.11
C ASP A 176 14.57 0.57 -35.62
N GLU A 177 14.95 -0.54 -35.00
CA GLU A 177 14.73 -0.80 -33.60
C GLU A 177 15.53 0.17 -32.70
N ALA A 178 16.68 0.63 -33.15
CA ALA A 178 17.54 1.56 -32.43
C ALA A 178 16.85 2.92 -32.21
N TYR A 179 16.10 3.38 -33.22
CA TYR A 179 15.30 4.61 -33.11
C TYR A 179 14.25 4.50 -31.99
N PHE A 180 13.51 3.39 -31.94
CA PHE A 180 12.49 3.20 -30.90
C PHE A 180 13.09 3.00 -29.50
N LYS A 181 14.26 2.37 -29.40
CA LYS A 181 15.00 2.28 -28.14
C LYS A 181 15.50 3.65 -27.68
N GLY A 182 15.98 4.47 -28.59
CA GLY A 182 16.38 5.88 -28.31
C GLY A 182 15.21 6.67 -27.74
N MET A 183 14.05 6.64 -28.42
CA MET A 183 12.83 7.30 -27.96
C MET A 183 12.35 6.78 -26.59
N ALA A 184 12.43 5.47 -26.33
CA ALA A 184 12.12 4.89 -25.04
C ALA A 184 13.08 5.38 -23.95
N GLN A 185 14.37 5.55 -24.28
CA GLN A 185 15.37 6.11 -23.36
C GLN A 185 15.08 7.56 -23.04
N GLU A 186 14.72 8.40 -24.02
CA GLU A 186 14.35 9.81 -23.79
C GLU A 186 13.14 9.95 -22.87
N VAL A 187 12.11 9.10 -23.05
CA VAL A 187 10.96 9.04 -22.11
C VAL A 187 11.39 8.56 -20.73
N SER A 188 12.30 7.57 -20.67
CA SER A 188 12.86 7.10 -19.40
C SER A 188 13.58 8.25 -18.68
N ASP A 189 14.40 9.03 -19.40
CA ASP A 189 15.15 10.15 -18.86
C ASP A 189 14.21 11.28 -18.41
N PHE A 190 13.17 11.58 -19.20
CA PHE A 190 12.12 12.52 -18.80
C PHE A 190 11.42 12.08 -17.52
N LEU A 191 10.97 10.82 -17.45
CA LEU A 191 10.31 10.28 -16.27
C LEU A 191 11.26 10.16 -15.08
N LYS A 192 12.58 10.21 -15.32
CA LYS A 192 13.64 10.35 -14.30
C LYS A 192 13.97 11.81 -13.96
N GLY A 193 13.21 12.79 -14.46
CA GLY A 193 13.38 14.22 -14.18
C GLY A 193 14.52 14.90 -14.94
N GLN A 194 15.08 14.24 -15.96
CA GLN A 194 16.07 14.81 -16.87
C GLN A 194 15.35 15.37 -18.11
N ASP A 195 14.56 16.41 -17.88
CA ASP A 195 13.66 16.97 -18.90
C ASP A 195 14.23 18.23 -19.60
N ASP A 196 15.44 18.69 -19.20
CA ASP A 196 16.05 19.90 -19.77
C ASP A 196 16.26 19.78 -21.29
N LYS A 197 16.76 18.66 -21.79
CA LYS A 197 16.96 18.43 -23.22
C LYS A 197 15.67 18.54 -24.02
N ILE A 198 14.59 17.95 -23.51
CA ILE A 198 13.27 17.98 -24.15
C ILE A 198 12.70 19.39 -24.17
N ILE A 199 12.89 20.14 -23.06
CA ILE A 199 12.47 21.54 -22.99
C ILE A 199 13.21 22.37 -24.03
N ASP A 200 14.52 22.19 -24.19
CA ASP A 200 15.33 22.93 -25.14
C ASP A 200 14.97 22.58 -26.58
N GLU A 201 14.71 21.31 -26.90
CA GLU A 201 14.18 20.91 -28.19
C GLU A 201 12.79 21.49 -28.50
N LEU A 202 11.88 21.51 -27.52
CA LEU A 202 10.56 22.12 -27.67
C LEU A 202 10.66 23.62 -27.86
N LYS A 203 11.59 24.33 -27.19
CA LYS A 203 11.86 25.77 -27.43
C LYS A 203 12.37 26.00 -28.83
N LEU A 204 13.30 25.16 -29.32
CA LEU A 204 13.80 25.28 -30.70
C LEU A 204 12.67 25.11 -31.71
N LYS A 205 11.84 24.05 -31.55
CA LYS A 205 10.68 23.80 -32.42
C LYS A 205 9.67 24.94 -32.38
N MET A 206 9.42 25.49 -31.18
CA MET A 206 8.53 26.66 -30.99
C MET A 206 9.03 27.88 -31.77
N ASN A 207 10.33 28.20 -31.65
CA ASN A 207 10.93 29.34 -32.31
C ASN A 207 10.93 29.16 -33.85
N THR A 208 11.25 27.95 -34.33
CA THR A 208 11.22 27.64 -35.77
C THR A 208 9.80 27.75 -36.34
N ALA A 209 8.79 27.22 -35.63
CA ALA A 209 7.40 27.36 -36.04
C ALA A 209 6.93 28.84 -36.06
N ALA A 210 7.35 29.63 -35.07
CA ALA A 210 7.06 31.06 -35.04
C ALA A 210 7.70 31.83 -36.20
N GLN A 211 8.96 31.50 -36.55
CA GLN A 211 9.65 32.09 -37.72
C GLN A 211 8.96 31.74 -39.04
N ASN A 212 8.41 30.54 -39.14
CA ASN A 212 7.65 30.08 -40.30
C ASN A 212 6.19 30.58 -40.31
N MET A 213 5.79 31.46 -39.38
CA MET A 213 4.42 31.96 -39.19
C MET A 213 3.39 30.84 -38.87
N GLU A 214 3.82 29.67 -38.41
CA GLU A 214 2.98 28.57 -37.94
C GLU A 214 2.56 28.78 -36.48
N PHE A 215 1.79 29.83 -36.20
CA PHE A 215 1.51 30.32 -34.85
C PHE A 215 0.75 29.30 -34.00
N GLU A 216 -0.14 28.50 -34.57
CA GLU A 216 -0.85 27.42 -33.83
C GLU A 216 0.13 26.36 -33.31
N ARG A 217 1.08 25.91 -34.13
CA ARG A 217 2.12 24.97 -33.73
C ARG A 217 3.06 25.56 -32.67
N ALA A 218 3.43 26.84 -32.84
CA ALA A 218 4.24 27.53 -31.83
C ALA A 218 3.51 27.58 -30.48
N ALA A 219 2.19 27.85 -30.47
CA ALA A 219 1.38 27.82 -29.26
C ALA A 219 1.30 26.41 -28.64
N GLU A 220 1.17 25.37 -29.46
CA GLU A 220 1.20 23.96 -28.93
C GLU A 220 2.52 23.65 -28.24
N TYR A 221 3.67 24.03 -28.81
CA TYR A 221 4.98 23.80 -28.16
C TYR A 221 5.14 24.61 -26.87
N ARG A 222 4.66 25.85 -26.83
CA ARG A 222 4.63 26.68 -25.62
C ARG A 222 3.80 25.99 -24.52
N ASP A 223 2.63 25.48 -24.85
CA ASP A 223 1.72 24.85 -23.91
C ASP A 223 2.32 23.53 -23.36
N LEU A 224 3.07 22.78 -24.18
CA LEU A 224 3.82 21.62 -23.74
C LEU A 224 4.92 21.99 -22.74
N ILE A 225 5.70 23.04 -23.02
CA ILE A 225 6.74 23.54 -22.09
C ILE A 225 6.11 23.97 -20.76
N GLN A 226 4.97 24.67 -20.81
CA GLN A 226 4.26 25.11 -19.60
C GLN A 226 3.72 23.92 -18.80
N ALA A 227 3.19 22.87 -19.45
CA ALA A 227 2.73 21.65 -18.80
C ALA A 227 3.87 20.92 -18.10
N ILE A 228 5.06 20.81 -18.72
CA ILE A 228 6.26 20.26 -18.09
C ILE A 228 6.64 21.07 -16.84
N GLY A 229 6.63 22.41 -16.94
CA GLY A 229 6.91 23.30 -15.81
C GLY A 229 5.94 23.12 -14.65
N THR A 230 4.66 22.93 -14.93
CA THR A 230 3.61 22.68 -13.93
C THR A 230 3.84 21.34 -13.24
N LEU A 231 4.22 20.29 -13.96
CA LEU A 231 4.58 18.99 -13.38
C LEU A 231 5.80 19.10 -12.47
N ARG A 232 6.84 19.83 -12.88
CA ARG A 232 8.01 20.13 -12.02
C ARG A 232 7.62 20.79 -10.71
N THR A 233 6.68 21.74 -10.74
CA THR A 233 6.28 22.49 -9.54
C THR A 233 5.48 21.66 -8.57
N LYS A 234 4.56 20.82 -9.05
CA LYS A 234 3.76 19.90 -8.23
C LYS A 234 4.63 18.83 -7.51
N GLN A 235 5.84 18.56 -8.02
CA GLN A 235 6.73 17.50 -7.53
C GLN A 235 7.85 17.98 -6.61
N ARG A 236 7.85 19.26 -6.15
CA ARG A 236 8.87 19.81 -5.25
C ARG A 236 8.64 19.41 -3.80
N VAL A 237 9.09 18.22 -3.37
CA VAL A 237 9.48 17.93 -1.99
C VAL A 237 10.73 17.03 -2.00
N MET A 238 11.78 17.57 -1.82
CA MET A 238 13.10 17.55 -1.19
C MET A 238 13.77 16.19 -0.95
N ALA A 239 14.73 15.85 -1.83
CA ALA A 239 16.03 15.32 -1.45
C ALA A 239 17.06 15.77 -2.50
N LYS A 240 18.29 16.04 -2.05
CA LYS A 240 19.39 16.49 -2.94
C LYS A 240 19.92 15.39 -3.86
N ASP A 241 19.62 14.13 -3.54
CA ASP A 241 19.99 12.98 -4.36
C ASP A 241 18.75 12.44 -5.11
N LEU A 242 18.94 11.99 -6.34
CA LEU A 242 17.91 11.47 -7.22
C LEU A 242 17.63 9.97 -7.00
N GLN A 243 17.91 9.45 -5.80
CA GLN A 243 17.75 8.03 -5.51
C GLN A 243 16.28 7.64 -5.28
N ASN A 244 15.93 6.46 -5.77
CA ASN A 244 14.66 5.83 -5.46
C ASN A 244 14.77 5.10 -4.12
N ARG A 245 13.88 5.40 -3.18
CA ARG A 245 13.87 4.77 -1.87
C ARG A 245 12.47 4.57 -1.32
N ASP A 246 12.31 3.52 -0.54
CA ASP A 246 11.16 3.33 0.31
C ASP A 246 11.57 3.60 1.75
N VAL A 247 10.79 4.41 2.45
CA VAL A 247 11.07 4.83 3.81
C VAL A 247 10.00 4.30 4.73
N PHE A 248 10.39 3.41 5.62
CA PHE A 248 9.50 2.82 6.58
C PHE A 248 9.57 3.53 7.93
N GLY A 249 8.41 3.70 8.55
CA GLY A 249 8.27 4.10 9.93
C GLY A 249 7.07 3.40 10.55
N TYR A 250 7.15 3.07 11.83
CA TYR A 250 6.02 2.48 12.54
C TYR A 250 5.83 3.11 13.91
N TYR A 251 4.63 2.96 14.45
CA TYR A 251 4.28 3.35 15.80
C TYR A 251 3.27 2.36 16.37
N VAL A 252 3.39 2.06 17.66
CA VAL A 252 2.52 1.13 18.36
C VAL A 252 1.87 1.79 19.57
N ASP A 253 0.59 1.52 19.77
CA ASP A 253 -0.17 1.93 20.93
C ASP A 253 -1.41 1.04 21.12
N LYS A 254 -1.79 0.77 22.38
CA LYS A 254 -3.00 0.02 22.75
C LYS A 254 -3.19 -1.28 21.96
N GLY A 255 -2.11 -2.04 21.70
CA GLY A 255 -2.13 -3.31 20.98
C GLY A 255 -2.37 -3.17 19.46
N TRP A 256 -2.17 -1.98 18.89
CA TRP A 256 -2.23 -1.72 17.46
C TRP A 256 -0.90 -1.17 16.96
N MET A 257 -0.55 -1.58 15.75
CA MET A 257 0.57 -1.03 14.99
C MET A 257 0.05 -0.24 13.80
N CYS A 258 0.67 0.91 13.56
CA CYS A 258 0.56 1.65 12.30
C CYS A 258 1.91 1.63 11.62
N VAL A 259 1.98 1.10 10.41
CA VAL A 259 3.15 1.21 9.54
C VAL A 259 2.87 2.24 8.47
N GLN A 260 3.82 3.15 8.29
CA GLN A 260 3.81 4.19 7.26
C GLN A 260 4.95 3.92 6.30
N VAL A 261 4.65 3.83 5.01
CA VAL A 261 5.65 3.72 3.95
C VAL A 261 5.61 4.96 3.09
N PHE A 262 6.76 5.60 2.89
CA PHE A 262 6.92 6.70 1.95
C PHE A 262 7.66 6.24 0.72
N PHE A 263 7.06 6.44 -0.43
CA PHE A 263 7.68 6.18 -1.73
C PHE A 263 8.39 7.45 -2.21
N VAL A 264 9.72 7.46 -2.07
CA VAL A 264 10.57 8.53 -2.61
C VAL A 264 11.10 8.04 -3.96
N ARG A 265 10.83 8.78 -5.01
CA ARG A 265 11.33 8.50 -6.36
C ARG A 265 12.01 9.75 -6.87
N GLN A 266 13.30 9.57 -7.25
CA GLN A 266 14.16 10.67 -7.70
C GLN A 266 14.24 11.83 -6.71
N GLY A 267 14.44 11.47 -5.45
CA GLY A 267 14.53 12.44 -4.37
C GLY A 267 13.19 13.13 -4.01
N LYS A 268 12.08 12.77 -4.65
CA LYS A 268 10.75 13.36 -4.40
C LYS A 268 9.85 12.36 -3.70
N LEU A 269 9.16 12.79 -2.65
CA LEU A 269 8.10 12.01 -2.02
C LEU A 269 6.89 12.01 -2.97
N ILE A 270 6.62 10.87 -3.60
CA ILE A 270 5.53 10.73 -4.57
C ILE A 270 4.24 10.27 -3.89
N GLU A 271 4.33 9.32 -2.98
CA GLU A 271 3.17 8.66 -2.40
C GLU A 271 3.48 8.17 -0.99
N ARG A 272 2.42 7.91 -0.23
CA ARG A 272 2.49 7.27 1.08
C ARG A 272 1.50 6.13 1.17
N ASP A 273 1.89 5.04 1.79
CA ASP A 273 1.00 3.96 2.20
C ASP A 273 0.89 3.90 3.72
N VAL A 274 -0.32 3.60 4.22
CA VAL A 274 -0.64 3.59 5.65
C VAL A 274 -1.40 2.32 5.97
N ASN A 275 -0.81 1.47 6.77
CA ASN A 275 -1.43 0.23 7.22
C ASN A 275 -1.57 0.19 8.74
N LEU A 276 -2.79 -0.10 9.22
CA LEU A 276 -3.12 -0.19 10.64
C LEU A 276 -3.67 -1.59 10.92
N PHE A 277 -3.00 -2.30 11.81
CA PHE A 277 -3.38 -3.66 12.18
C PHE A 277 -3.08 -3.93 13.67
N PRO A 278 -3.77 -4.88 14.29
CA PRO A 278 -3.41 -5.36 15.60
C PRO A 278 -2.10 -6.14 15.53
N TYR A 279 -1.20 -5.98 16.49
CA TYR A 279 0.00 -6.82 16.61
C TYR A 279 -0.14 -7.81 17.76
N TYR A 280 0.53 -8.96 17.65
CA TYR A 280 0.39 -10.08 18.55
C TYR A 280 1.73 -10.55 19.15
N ASN A 281 2.84 -10.13 18.55
CA ASN A 281 4.19 -10.46 18.96
C ASN A 281 4.92 -9.23 19.49
N ASP A 282 6.25 -9.34 19.56
CA ASP A 282 7.12 -8.18 19.67
C ASP A 282 6.90 -7.25 18.47
N PRO A 283 6.74 -5.94 18.68
CA PRO A 283 6.50 -4.99 17.60
C PRO A 283 7.53 -5.04 16.46
N ASP A 284 8.81 -5.26 16.79
CA ASP A 284 9.87 -5.32 15.78
C ASP A 284 9.73 -6.57 14.90
N GLU A 285 9.27 -7.68 15.49
CA GLU A 285 9.01 -8.92 14.74
C GLU A 285 7.82 -8.80 13.80
N ASP A 286 6.72 -8.20 14.25
CA ASP A 286 5.54 -7.98 13.44
C ASP A 286 5.82 -6.94 12.33
N PHE A 287 6.66 -5.94 12.61
CA PHE A 287 7.14 -5.01 11.58
C PHE A 287 7.98 -5.72 10.50
N LEU A 288 8.89 -6.62 10.87
CA LEU A 288 9.67 -7.41 9.90
C LEU A 288 8.77 -8.31 9.03
N THR A 289 7.77 -8.93 9.65
CA THR A 289 6.77 -9.73 8.92
C THR A 289 5.99 -8.87 7.93
N TYR A 290 5.59 -7.64 8.34
CA TYR A 290 4.95 -6.67 7.46
C TYR A 290 5.84 -6.31 6.26
N VAL A 291 7.11 -5.96 6.48
CA VAL A 291 8.06 -5.61 5.41
C VAL A 291 8.22 -6.76 4.43
N GLY A 292 8.30 -8.00 4.92
CA GLY A 292 8.40 -9.18 4.07
C GLY A 292 7.15 -9.40 3.21
N GLN A 293 5.95 -9.28 3.79
CA GLN A 293 4.69 -9.36 3.02
C GLN A 293 4.60 -8.25 1.97
N PHE A 294 4.96 -7.02 2.36
CA PHE A 294 4.94 -5.84 1.49
C PHE A 294 5.75 -6.07 0.20
N TYR A 295 6.98 -6.58 0.29
CA TYR A 295 7.81 -6.83 -0.89
C TYR A 295 7.53 -8.17 -1.59
N GLN A 296 6.84 -9.10 -0.95
CA GLN A 296 6.35 -10.30 -1.63
C GLN A 296 5.16 -10.05 -2.55
N GLU A 297 4.44 -8.96 -2.34
CA GLU A 297 3.41 -8.52 -3.27
C GLU A 297 4.07 -8.06 -4.57
N LYS A 298 3.66 -8.67 -5.68
CA LYS A 298 4.25 -8.41 -7.02
C LYS A 298 3.97 -7.00 -7.56
N SER A 299 3.22 -6.19 -6.84
CA SER A 299 2.83 -4.84 -7.24
C SER A 299 3.88 -3.77 -6.93
N HIS A 300 4.89 -4.06 -6.10
CA HIS A 300 5.89 -3.08 -5.70
C HIS A 300 7.17 -3.15 -6.53
N LEU A 301 7.64 -1.97 -6.98
CA LEU A 301 8.98 -1.83 -7.56
C LEU A 301 10.01 -1.82 -6.44
N ILE A 302 11.02 -2.69 -6.53
CA ILE A 302 12.14 -2.66 -5.59
C ILE A 302 12.92 -1.36 -5.79
N PRO A 303 13.10 -0.52 -4.76
CA PRO A 303 13.84 0.73 -4.84
C PRO A 303 15.35 0.50 -4.84
N ASN A 304 16.15 1.57 -5.05
CA ASN A 304 17.61 1.48 -4.93
C ASN A 304 18.05 1.33 -3.46
N GLU A 305 17.27 1.86 -2.52
CA GLU A 305 17.53 1.73 -1.09
C GLU A 305 16.25 1.74 -0.26
N VAL A 306 16.27 1.04 0.86
CA VAL A 306 15.22 1.00 1.88
C VAL A 306 15.74 1.65 3.15
N LEU A 307 14.98 2.61 3.69
CA LEU A 307 15.30 3.26 4.97
C LEU A 307 14.39 2.72 6.06
N ILE A 308 14.97 2.28 7.16
CA ILE A 308 14.26 1.68 8.29
C ILE A 308 14.59 2.38 9.62
N PRO A 309 13.72 2.25 10.64
CA PRO A 309 14.01 2.70 12.00
C PRO A 309 15.26 2.04 12.61
N GLN A 310 15.81 2.67 13.66
CA GLN A 310 17.07 2.23 14.29
C GLN A 310 16.94 0.87 14.98
N ASP A 311 15.78 0.58 15.54
CA ASP A 311 15.54 -0.57 16.40
C ASP A 311 15.37 -1.88 15.58
N ILE A 312 15.07 -1.78 14.28
CA ILE A 312 14.81 -2.91 13.39
C ILE A 312 16.12 -3.60 12.97
N ASP A 313 16.12 -4.92 12.89
CA ASP A 313 17.25 -5.72 12.41
C ASP A 313 17.48 -5.51 10.89
N GLU A 314 18.60 -4.89 10.55
CA GLU A 314 18.99 -4.55 9.17
C GLU A 314 19.26 -5.80 8.33
N GLU A 315 19.90 -6.82 8.91
CA GLU A 315 20.22 -8.07 8.20
C GLU A 315 18.95 -8.86 7.89
N ALA A 316 17.97 -8.85 8.80
CA ALA A 316 16.68 -9.46 8.54
C ALA A 316 15.95 -8.78 7.37
N VAL A 317 15.97 -7.43 7.29
CA VAL A 317 15.36 -6.72 6.15
C VAL A 317 16.11 -6.95 4.86
N LYS A 318 17.45 -7.00 4.87
CA LYS A 318 18.27 -7.34 3.69
C LYS A 318 17.93 -8.72 3.12
N ALA A 319 17.65 -9.68 3.99
CA ALA A 319 17.23 -11.02 3.55
C ALA A 319 15.85 -11.05 2.89
N LEU A 320 14.98 -10.08 3.19
CA LEU A 320 13.63 -9.95 2.63
C LEU A 320 13.60 -9.21 1.30
N VAL A 321 14.57 -8.29 1.08
CA VAL A 321 14.55 -7.38 -0.07
C VAL A 321 15.94 -7.33 -0.69
N ASP A 322 16.04 -7.66 -1.97
CA ASP A 322 17.29 -7.63 -2.74
C ASP A 322 17.66 -6.17 -3.11
N THR A 323 17.98 -5.37 -2.09
CA THR A 323 18.38 -3.97 -2.26
C THR A 323 19.16 -3.47 -1.04
N LYS A 324 19.73 -2.27 -1.18
CA LYS A 324 20.48 -1.63 -0.10
C LYS A 324 19.53 -1.19 1.03
N VAL A 325 19.74 -1.72 2.24
CA VAL A 325 19.00 -1.33 3.45
C VAL A 325 19.88 -0.41 4.30
N LEU A 326 19.31 0.64 4.87
CA LEU A 326 20.02 1.63 5.68
C LEU A 326 19.23 2.00 6.94
N LYS A 327 19.96 2.15 8.05
CA LYS A 327 19.50 2.76 9.32
C LYS A 327 20.15 4.15 9.47
N PRO A 328 19.52 5.21 8.93
CA PRO A 328 20.16 6.52 8.90
C PRO A 328 20.25 7.14 10.30
N GLN A 329 21.46 7.54 10.72
CA GLN A 329 21.76 8.15 12.02
C GLN A 329 21.56 9.67 12.02
N ARG A 330 21.76 10.35 10.88
CA ARG A 330 21.75 11.81 10.74
C ARG A 330 21.37 12.25 9.32
N GLY A 331 21.10 13.54 9.14
CA GLY A 331 20.80 14.15 7.84
C GLY A 331 19.39 13.90 7.32
N GLU A 332 19.15 14.19 6.04
CA GLU A 332 17.85 14.14 5.38
C GLU A 332 17.20 12.77 5.46
N LYS A 333 17.95 11.68 5.28
CA LYS A 333 17.44 10.31 5.38
C LYS A 333 16.86 10.00 6.76
N LYS A 334 17.53 10.47 7.85
CA LYS A 334 17.02 10.33 9.21
C LYS A 334 15.74 11.15 9.40
N GLN A 335 15.67 12.34 8.83
CA GLN A 335 14.48 13.18 8.89
C GLN A 335 13.28 12.51 8.19
N LEU A 336 13.50 11.83 7.06
CA LEU A 336 12.45 11.04 6.35
C LEU A 336 11.92 9.90 7.21
N VAL A 337 12.80 9.12 7.86
CA VAL A 337 12.38 8.05 8.78
C VAL A 337 11.59 8.62 9.96
N ASN A 338 12.09 9.69 10.59
CA ASN A 338 11.38 10.35 11.68
C ASN A 338 10.01 10.91 11.25
N LEU A 339 9.92 11.43 10.03
CA LEU A 339 8.67 11.90 9.45
C LEU A 339 7.69 10.73 9.25
N ALA A 340 8.17 9.57 8.79
CA ALA A 340 7.34 8.37 8.66
C ALA A 340 6.82 7.89 10.02
N ILE A 341 7.68 7.82 11.05
CA ILE A 341 7.31 7.46 12.42
C ILE A 341 6.27 8.45 12.98
N LYS A 342 6.49 9.76 12.81
CA LYS A 342 5.55 10.78 13.25
C LYS A 342 4.18 10.65 12.59
N ASN A 343 4.15 10.37 11.29
CA ASN A 343 2.90 10.16 10.56
C ASN A 343 2.21 8.85 10.96
N ALA A 344 2.94 7.78 11.24
CA ALA A 344 2.40 6.54 11.78
C ALA A 344 1.70 6.79 13.12
N ARG A 345 2.34 7.56 14.01
CA ARG A 345 1.76 7.97 15.29
C ARG A 345 0.46 8.75 15.11
N VAL A 346 0.48 9.81 14.31
CA VAL A 346 -0.72 10.65 14.07
C VAL A 346 -1.87 9.81 13.48
N SER A 347 -1.58 8.92 12.54
CA SER A 347 -2.60 8.05 11.93
C SER A 347 -3.22 7.09 12.94
N LEU A 348 -2.44 6.55 13.87
CA LEU A 348 -2.92 5.66 14.92
C LEU A 348 -3.77 6.43 15.96
N GLU A 349 -3.31 7.59 16.40
CA GLU A 349 -4.05 8.49 17.30
C GLU A 349 -5.39 8.91 16.70
N GLN A 350 -5.43 9.27 15.42
CA GLN A 350 -6.67 9.60 14.71
C GLN A 350 -7.66 8.43 14.70
N LYS A 351 -7.18 7.19 14.48
CA LYS A 351 -8.04 6.01 14.56
C LYS A 351 -8.69 5.87 15.94
N PHE A 352 -7.91 6.01 17.01
CA PHE A 352 -8.47 5.90 18.37
C PHE A 352 -9.47 7.02 18.69
N ASN A 353 -9.15 8.25 18.32
CA ASN A 353 -10.07 9.38 18.50
C ASN A 353 -11.41 9.17 17.76
N LEU A 354 -11.37 8.58 16.55
CA LEU A 354 -12.59 8.24 15.79
C LEU A 354 -13.37 7.11 16.47
N LEU A 355 -12.70 6.12 17.04
CA LEU A 355 -13.33 5.04 17.78
C LEU A 355 -13.98 5.57 19.08
N GLU A 356 -13.27 6.38 19.85
CA GLU A 356 -13.78 7.01 21.08
C GLU A 356 -15.02 7.86 20.78
N LYS A 357 -14.97 8.75 19.78
CA LYS A 357 -16.14 9.54 19.34
C LYS A 357 -17.31 8.68 18.86
N SER A 358 -17.01 7.54 18.23
CA SER A 358 -18.04 6.59 17.81
C SER A 358 -18.66 5.88 19.01
N MET A 359 -17.86 5.53 20.02
CA MET A 359 -18.36 4.93 21.28
C MET A 359 -19.18 5.93 22.08
N GLU A 360 -18.76 7.19 22.20
CA GLU A 360 -19.52 8.25 22.84
C GLU A 360 -20.87 8.48 22.17
N LYS A 361 -20.92 8.50 20.82
CA LYS A 361 -22.15 8.67 20.05
C LYS A 361 -23.10 7.46 20.09
N THR A 362 -22.60 6.29 20.43
CA THR A 362 -23.39 5.06 20.49
C THR A 362 -23.67 4.67 21.93
N GLN A 363 -22.71 4.09 22.61
CA GLN A 363 -22.84 3.55 23.94
C GLN A 363 -22.96 4.67 25.00
N GLY A 364 -22.14 5.72 24.89
CA GLY A 364 -22.24 6.88 25.78
C GLY A 364 -23.58 7.60 25.65
N ALA A 365 -24.15 7.68 24.44
CA ALA A 365 -25.48 8.32 24.26
C ALA A 365 -26.60 7.52 24.94
N ILE A 366 -26.61 6.20 24.87
CA ILE A 366 -27.64 5.38 25.55
C ILE A 366 -27.46 5.37 27.08
N GLU A 367 -26.22 5.39 27.57
CA GLU A 367 -25.92 5.51 29.00
C GLU A 367 -26.41 6.86 29.54
N ASN A 368 -26.14 7.95 28.83
CA ASN A 368 -26.62 9.28 29.20
C ASN A 368 -28.16 9.38 29.16
N LEU A 369 -28.78 8.73 28.15
CA LEU A 369 -30.25 8.66 28.07
C LEU A 369 -30.84 7.91 29.28
N GLY A 370 -30.23 6.79 29.67
CA GLY A 370 -30.63 6.05 30.87
C GLY A 370 -30.53 6.90 32.12
N LYS A 371 -29.45 7.67 32.31
CA LYS A 371 -29.26 8.58 33.43
C LYS A 371 -30.31 9.72 33.45
N LEU A 372 -30.54 10.33 32.27
CA LEU A 372 -31.55 11.42 32.13
C LEU A 372 -32.96 10.95 32.46
N LEU A 373 -33.31 9.75 32.04
CA LEU A 373 -34.64 9.17 32.28
C LEU A 373 -34.75 8.44 33.63
N GLN A 374 -33.66 8.35 34.40
CA GLN A 374 -33.57 7.59 35.67
C GLN A 374 -33.98 6.12 35.51
N ILE A 375 -33.63 5.51 34.41
CA ILE A 375 -33.85 4.09 34.10
C ILE A 375 -32.52 3.36 33.90
N PRO A 376 -32.47 2.04 34.00
CA PRO A 376 -31.29 1.26 33.53
C PRO A 376 -30.96 1.60 32.09
N THR A 377 -29.66 1.54 31.73
CA THR A 377 -29.20 1.79 30.35
C THR A 377 -30.02 0.99 29.34
N PRO A 378 -30.75 1.65 28.42
CA PRO A 378 -31.65 0.94 27.50
C PRO A 378 -30.87 0.16 26.48
N VAL A 379 -31.14 -1.14 26.39
CA VAL A 379 -30.53 -2.05 25.39
C VAL A 379 -31.20 -1.88 24.04
N ARG A 380 -32.50 -1.64 24.03
CA ARG A 380 -33.32 -1.47 22.83
C ARG A 380 -34.13 -0.20 22.93
N ILE A 381 -34.10 0.60 21.88
CA ILE A 381 -34.88 1.85 21.76
C ILE A 381 -35.67 1.76 20.46
N GLU A 382 -36.97 2.03 20.56
CA GLU A 382 -37.87 2.10 19.40
C GLU A 382 -38.42 3.52 19.31
N SER A 383 -38.42 4.07 18.10
CA SER A 383 -39.03 5.36 17.82
C SER A 383 -40.03 5.22 16.71
N PHE A 384 -41.21 5.80 16.92
CA PHE A 384 -42.33 5.74 15.99
C PHE A 384 -42.57 7.12 15.42
N ASP A 385 -42.72 7.18 14.11
CA ASP A 385 -43.19 8.38 13.40
C ASP A 385 -44.51 8.05 12.71
N ASN A 386 -45.53 8.83 12.98
CA ASN A 386 -46.85 8.70 12.45
C ASN A 386 -47.19 9.88 11.56
N SER A 387 -47.42 9.63 10.30
CA SER A 387 -47.79 10.63 9.30
C SER A 387 -49.14 10.34 8.65
N ASN A 388 -49.85 11.38 8.30
CA ASN A 388 -51.09 11.25 7.48
C ASN A 388 -51.20 12.45 6.50
N ILE A 389 -51.96 12.27 5.46
CA ILE A 389 -52.29 13.33 4.49
C ILE A 389 -53.66 13.91 4.85
N MET A 390 -53.70 15.04 5.57
CA MET A 390 -54.94 15.74 6.00
C MET A 390 -55.96 14.79 6.65
N GLY A 391 -55.52 13.91 7.53
CA GLY A 391 -56.37 12.94 8.22
C GLY A 391 -56.67 11.65 7.45
N THR A 392 -56.13 11.49 6.23
CA THR A 392 -56.30 10.30 5.41
C THR A 392 -54.96 9.57 5.22
N SER A 393 -55.03 8.27 4.85
CA SER A 393 -53.87 7.42 4.55
C SER A 393 -52.80 7.44 5.63
N PRO A 394 -53.09 7.07 6.91
CA PRO A 394 -52.10 7.05 7.97
C PRO A 394 -51.00 6.03 7.68
N VAL A 395 -49.75 6.46 7.85
CA VAL A 395 -48.57 5.62 7.75
C VAL A 395 -47.76 5.76 9.02
N SER A 396 -47.33 4.65 9.58
CA SER A 396 -46.42 4.62 10.73
C SER A 396 -45.10 4.01 10.35
N ALA A 397 -44.00 4.64 10.71
CA ALA A 397 -42.66 4.09 10.59
C ALA A 397 -42.08 3.83 11.97
N MET A 398 -41.42 2.70 12.14
CA MET A 398 -40.69 2.33 13.34
C MET A 398 -39.21 2.17 13.03
N VAL A 399 -38.37 2.93 13.73
CA VAL A 399 -36.91 2.75 13.72
C VAL A 399 -36.48 2.14 15.04
N VAL A 400 -35.49 1.26 14.97
CA VAL A 400 -35.01 0.48 16.13
C VAL A 400 -33.52 0.64 16.28
N PHE A 401 -33.09 0.94 17.51
CA PHE A 401 -31.70 0.92 17.92
C PHE A 401 -31.47 -0.20 18.93
N VAL A 402 -30.37 -0.95 18.78
CA VAL A 402 -29.94 -1.99 19.70
C VAL A 402 -28.51 -1.67 20.11
N ASN A 403 -28.27 -1.57 21.45
CA ASN A 403 -26.96 -1.17 21.99
C ASN A 403 -26.41 0.11 21.35
N GLY A 404 -27.27 1.11 21.14
CA GLY A 404 -26.91 2.41 20.56
C GLY A 404 -26.65 2.41 19.05
N LYS A 405 -26.87 1.30 18.34
CA LYS A 405 -26.68 1.18 16.89
C LYS A 405 -27.99 0.92 16.16
N PRO A 406 -28.21 1.52 14.96
CA PRO A 406 -29.42 1.25 14.17
C PRO A 406 -29.54 -0.22 13.80
N SER A 407 -30.65 -0.86 14.13
CA SER A 407 -30.97 -2.24 13.74
C SER A 407 -31.93 -2.25 12.56
N LYS A 408 -31.41 -2.06 11.34
CA LYS A 408 -32.22 -1.90 10.13
C LYS A 408 -33.12 -3.11 9.83
N LYS A 409 -32.75 -4.31 10.28
CA LYS A 409 -33.56 -5.53 10.15
C LYS A 409 -34.87 -5.47 10.95
N ASP A 410 -34.91 -4.66 12.01
CA ASP A 410 -36.03 -4.52 12.90
C ASP A 410 -36.93 -3.32 12.57
N TYR A 411 -36.58 -2.54 11.53
CA TYR A 411 -37.39 -1.43 11.06
C TYR A 411 -38.71 -1.93 10.51
N ARG A 412 -39.80 -1.20 10.71
CA ARG A 412 -41.15 -1.51 10.20
C ARG A 412 -41.78 -0.26 9.59
N LYS A 413 -42.71 -0.51 8.66
CA LYS A 413 -43.54 0.50 7.99
C LYS A 413 -44.99 0.06 8.06
#